data_c8bd9ccbd7a631cdd227630931dd2e45
#
_entry.id   c8bd9ccbd7a631cdd227630931dd2e45
#
_cell.length_a   1.000
_cell.length_b   1.000
_cell.length_c   1.000
_cell.angle_alpha   90.00
_cell.angle_beta   90.00
_cell.angle_gamma   90.00
#
_symmetry.space_group_name_H-M   'P 1'
#
loop_
_entity.id
_entity.type
_entity.pdbx_description
1 polymer ?
#
loop_
_entity_poly.entity_id
_entity_poly.type
_entity_poly.pdbx_seq_one_letter_code
_entity_poly.pdbx_strand_id
1 'polypeptide(L)'
;MDRCSSPSPVPELLRGRVMALEANYLRVRLEQPGPDGQRLLLCTRRARLAHGGQQVMVGDWVGVDGCDWSAARAAVASLEPRSSHLQRPALANVEQVLVVVALAQPSLDPELLSRFLLSAETTGVEVVPLLSKADLLEPAAAQAWCERLRGWGYEALCISQSNGASIAAVQQRLAGGVAVLCGPSGVGKSSLINALVPTLELRTAAVSGKLQRGRHTTRHVELHDLPGGGLLADTPGFNRPQLPADRQQLPLLFPEIRNQLEAGSRCRFRDCRHLTEPGCGLDRSWERYSSYCQLLQEAS
;
A
#
# COMPACT_ATOMS: atom_id res chain seq x y z
N MET A 1 33.88 -34.81 -38.22
CA MET A 1 32.49 -35.15 -37.81
C MET A 1 32.16 -34.26 -36.60
N ASP A 2 31.79 -33.01 -36.89
CA ASP A 2 31.45 -32.03 -35.86
C ASP A 2 30.02 -32.25 -35.43
N ARG A 3 29.82 -32.63 -34.16
CA ARG A 3 28.51 -32.67 -33.54
C ARG A 3 28.11 -31.25 -33.19
N CYS A 4 27.31 -30.67 -34.06
CA CYS A 4 26.60 -29.44 -33.78
C CYS A 4 25.63 -29.71 -32.64
N SER A 5 26.00 -29.33 -31.41
CA SER A 5 25.11 -29.38 -30.25
C SER A 5 24.11 -28.26 -30.40
N SER A 6 22.87 -28.57 -30.76
CA SER A 6 21.75 -27.63 -30.69
C SER A 6 21.65 -27.08 -29.27
N PRO A 7 21.52 -25.73 -29.09
CA PRO A 7 21.30 -25.18 -27.77
C PRO A 7 19.98 -25.76 -27.23
N SER A 8 20.03 -26.33 -26.03
CA SER A 8 18.82 -26.77 -25.32
C SER A 8 17.85 -25.58 -25.18
N PRO A 9 16.57 -25.77 -25.46
CA PRO A 9 15.60 -24.69 -25.31
C PRO A 9 15.68 -24.15 -23.87
N VAL A 10 15.81 -22.83 -23.76
CA VAL A 10 15.73 -22.15 -22.47
C VAL A 10 14.36 -22.52 -21.90
N PRO A 11 14.27 -23.11 -20.71
CA PRO A 11 12.97 -23.49 -20.15
C PRO A 11 12.11 -22.21 -20.04
N GLU A 12 10.92 -22.28 -20.60
CA GLU A 12 9.96 -21.21 -20.53
C GLU A 12 9.57 -21.01 -19.06
N LEU A 13 9.90 -19.83 -18.51
CA LEU A 13 9.59 -19.49 -17.13
C LEU A 13 8.11 -19.16 -17.01
N LEU A 14 7.42 -19.80 -16.08
CA LEU A 14 6.07 -19.43 -15.73
C LEU A 14 6.09 -18.15 -14.89
N ARG A 15 5.29 -17.16 -15.27
CA ARG A 15 5.16 -15.92 -14.53
C ARG A 15 4.25 -16.10 -13.32
N GLY A 16 4.67 -15.59 -12.15
CA GLY A 16 3.87 -15.65 -10.94
C GLY A 16 4.15 -14.47 -10.01
N ARG A 17 3.26 -14.25 -9.04
CA ARG A 17 3.38 -13.21 -8.02
C ARG A 17 3.61 -13.84 -6.65
N VAL A 18 4.56 -13.31 -5.88
CA VAL A 18 4.83 -13.74 -4.51
C VAL A 18 3.71 -13.24 -3.60
N MET A 19 2.93 -14.17 -3.04
CA MET A 19 1.79 -13.88 -2.18
C MET A 19 2.15 -13.80 -0.70
N ALA A 20 3.11 -14.60 -0.27
CA ALA A 20 3.61 -14.64 1.11
C ALA A 20 5.04 -15.16 1.17
N LEU A 21 5.75 -14.75 2.23
CA LEU A 21 7.07 -15.31 2.58
C LEU A 21 6.89 -16.25 3.76
N GLU A 22 7.30 -17.49 3.62
CA GLU A 22 7.36 -18.49 4.68
C GLU A 22 8.84 -18.73 5.05
N ALA A 23 9.10 -19.41 6.17
CA ALA A 23 10.48 -19.54 6.70
C ALA A 23 11.50 -20.01 5.65
N ASN A 24 11.13 -21.02 4.83
CA ASN A 24 12.02 -21.59 3.81
C ASN A 24 11.45 -21.54 2.40
N TYR A 25 10.23 -21.02 2.23
CA TYR A 25 9.50 -21.04 0.98
C TYR A 25 8.88 -19.69 0.65
N LEU A 26 8.56 -19.52 -0.62
CA LEU A 26 7.78 -18.44 -1.17
C LEU A 26 6.46 -19.04 -1.64
N ARG A 27 5.33 -18.52 -1.19
CA ARG A 27 4.05 -18.86 -1.77
C ARG A 27 3.86 -18.01 -3.02
N VAL A 28 3.85 -18.64 -4.18
CA VAL A 28 3.75 -17.96 -5.47
C VAL A 28 2.44 -18.34 -6.14
N ARG A 29 1.69 -17.33 -6.59
CA ARG A 29 0.51 -17.51 -7.42
C ARG A 29 0.88 -17.27 -8.87
N LEU A 30 0.68 -18.27 -9.70
CA LEU A 30 0.89 -18.18 -11.14
C LEU A 30 -0.13 -17.24 -11.79
N GLU A 31 0.31 -16.46 -12.76
CA GLU A 31 -0.56 -15.60 -13.59
C GLU A 31 -1.51 -16.44 -14.41
N GLN A 32 -1.00 -17.49 -15.05
CA GLN A 32 -1.80 -18.49 -15.74
C GLN A 32 -1.84 -19.78 -14.94
N PRO A 33 -3.01 -20.47 -14.90
CA PRO A 33 -3.10 -21.72 -14.18
C PRO A 33 -2.26 -22.79 -14.86
N GLY A 34 -1.62 -23.64 -14.06
CA GLY A 34 -0.99 -24.87 -14.49
C GLY A 34 -2.04 -25.98 -14.76
N PRO A 35 -1.57 -27.23 -14.90
CA PRO A 35 -2.44 -28.39 -15.04
C PRO A 35 -3.50 -28.42 -13.91
N ASP A 36 -4.69 -28.94 -14.24
CA ASP A 36 -5.83 -29.07 -13.33
C ASP A 36 -6.28 -27.75 -12.64
N GLY A 37 -5.94 -26.59 -13.25
CA GLY A 37 -6.30 -25.29 -12.74
C GLY A 37 -5.44 -24.82 -11.55
N GLN A 38 -4.35 -25.50 -11.22
CA GLN A 38 -3.47 -25.17 -10.11
C GLN A 38 -2.79 -23.82 -10.32
N ARG A 39 -2.91 -22.92 -9.34
CA ARG A 39 -2.32 -21.57 -9.39
C ARG A 39 -1.31 -21.31 -8.27
N LEU A 40 -1.37 -22.02 -7.16
CA LEU A 40 -0.51 -21.77 -6.01
C LEU A 40 0.59 -22.82 -5.90
N LEU A 41 1.83 -22.35 -5.81
CA LEU A 41 3.02 -23.19 -5.65
C LEU A 41 3.84 -22.73 -4.45
N LEU A 42 4.43 -23.68 -3.73
CA LEU A 42 5.46 -23.42 -2.74
C LEU A 42 6.83 -23.49 -3.42
N CYS A 43 7.46 -22.31 -3.57
CA CYS A 43 8.70 -22.17 -4.30
C CYS A 43 9.90 -21.99 -3.39
N THR A 44 11.01 -22.62 -3.75
CA THR A 44 12.34 -22.29 -3.20
C THR A 44 13.01 -21.21 -4.04
N ARG A 45 14.09 -20.60 -3.52
CA ARG A 45 14.90 -19.64 -4.30
C ARG A 45 16.05 -20.38 -4.97
N ARG A 46 16.27 -20.14 -6.26
CA ARG A 46 17.49 -20.59 -6.93
C ARG A 46 18.71 -19.88 -6.32
N ALA A 47 19.84 -20.61 -6.21
CA ALA A 47 21.08 -20.09 -5.64
C ALA A 47 21.57 -18.78 -6.33
N ARG A 48 21.36 -18.64 -7.64
CA ARG A 48 21.69 -17.43 -8.40
C ARG A 48 21.03 -16.16 -7.86
N LEU A 49 19.75 -16.24 -7.48
CA LEU A 49 19.02 -15.11 -6.88
C LEU A 49 19.57 -14.78 -5.49
N ALA A 50 19.92 -15.77 -4.71
CA ALA A 50 20.50 -15.58 -3.38
C ALA A 50 21.88 -14.90 -3.44
N HIS A 51 22.70 -15.21 -4.43
CA HIS A 51 24.04 -14.62 -4.61
C HIS A 51 24.01 -13.22 -5.25
N GLY A 52 22.95 -12.89 -6.01
CA GLY A 52 22.78 -11.57 -6.64
C GLY A 52 22.38 -10.44 -5.69
N GLY A 53 22.25 -10.69 -4.39
CA GLY A 53 21.86 -9.68 -3.39
C GLY A 53 20.42 -9.19 -3.52
N GLN A 54 19.64 -9.72 -4.44
CA GLN A 54 18.24 -9.35 -4.64
C GLN A 54 17.35 -10.10 -3.64
N GLN A 55 16.83 -9.38 -2.67
CA GLN A 55 15.86 -9.93 -1.74
C GLN A 55 14.49 -9.99 -2.38
N VAL A 56 13.92 -11.20 -2.50
CA VAL A 56 12.53 -11.39 -2.94
C VAL A 56 11.59 -10.93 -1.83
N MET A 57 10.55 -10.18 -2.23
CA MET A 57 9.54 -9.60 -1.33
C MET A 57 8.15 -10.06 -1.73
N VAL A 58 7.21 -9.93 -0.81
CA VAL A 58 5.78 -10.08 -1.13
C VAL A 58 5.39 -9.03 -2.18
N GLY A 59 4.60 -9.43 -3.16
CA GLY A 59 4.20 -8.59 -4.28
C GLY A 59 5.12 -8.65 -5.50
N ASP A 60 6.32 -9.23 -5.39
CA ASP A 60 7.21 -9.38 -6.54
C ASP A 60 6.61 -10.24 -7.64
N TRP A 61 6.84 -9.84 -8.88
CA TRP A 61 6.68 -10.69 -10.04
C TRP A 61 7.96 -11.52 -10.26
N VAL A 62 7.77 -12.81 -10.46
CA VAL A 62 8.85 -13.78 -10.54
C VAL A 62 8.66 -14.76 -11.70
N GLY A 63 9.77 -15.20 -12.26
CA GLY A 63 9.80 -16.34 -13.15
C GLY A 63 10.03 -17.63 -12.36
N VAL A 64 9.19 -18.64 -12.61
CA VAL A 64 9.15 -19.91 -11.90
C VAL A 64 9.53 -21.03 -12.86
N ASP A 65 10.37 -21.96 -12.42
CA ASP A 65 10.76 -23.16 -13.17
C ASP A 65 10.73 -24.41 -12.30
N GLY A 66 10.95 -25.57 -12.95
CA GLY A 66 11.05 -26.86 -12.26
C GLY A 66 9.79 -27.23 -11.49
N CYS A 67 8.62 -27.00 -12.08
CA CYS A 67 7.34 -27.28 -11.44
C CYS A 67 7.11 -28.77 -11.24
N ASP A 68 6.96 -29.18 -9.99
CA ASP A 68 6.38 -30.45 -9.57
C ASP A 68 4.90 -30.19 -9.23
N TRP A 69 4.04 -30.48 -10.19
CA TRP A 69 2.61 -30.24 -10.06
C TRP A 69 1.96 -31.16 -9.01
N SER A 70 2.49 -32.37 -8.84
CA SER A 70 1.96 -33.33 -7.87
C SER A 70 2.19 -32.88 -6.42
N ALA A 71 3.35 -32.27 -6.16
CA ALA A 71 3.73 -31.75 -4.85
C ALA A 71 3.41 -30.26 -4.66
N ALA A 72 2.88 -29.59 -5.68
CA ALA A 72 2.66 -28.14 -5.72
C ALA A 72 3.95 -27.34 -5.39
N ARG A 73 5.08 -27.74 -5.96
CA ARG A 73 6.40 -27.15 -5.69
C ARG A 73 7.07 -26.67 -6.96
N ALA A 74 7.94 -25.65 -6.80
CA ALA A 74 8.75 -25.13 -7.89
C ALA A 74 9.95 -24.33 -7.35
N ALA A 75 10.69 -23.67 -8.26
CA ALA A 75 11.75 -22.75 -7.88
C ALA A 75 11.58 -21.39 -8.55
N VAL A 76 11.82 -20.33 -7.80
CA VAL A 76 11.94 -18.97 -8.33
C VAL A 76 13.31 -18.82 -8.97
N ALA A 77 13.33 -18.60 -10.29
CA ALA A 77 14.51 -18.51 -11.12
C ALA A 77 14.91 -17.08 -11.48
N SER A 78 13.93 -16.16 -11.55
CA SER A 78 14.16 -14.75 -11.87
C SER A 78 13.22 -13.82 -11.10
N LEU A 79 13.64 -12.56 -10.98
CA LEU A 79 12.86 -11.46 -10.39
C LEU A 79 12.67 -10.40 -11.45
N GLU A 80 11.43 -9.93 -11.64
CA GLU A 80 11.14 -8.82 -12.53
C GLU A 80 11.43 -7.46 -11.86
N PRO A 81 11.68 -6.40 -12.66
CA PRO A 81 11.79 -5.05 -12.13
C PRO A 81 10.52 -4.65 -11.37
N ARG A 82 10.69 -3.99 -10.23
CA ARG A 82 9.59 -3.48 -9.42
C ARG A 82 9.11 -2.14 -9.95
N SER A 83 7.80 -1.94 -9.99
CA SER A 83 7.18 -0.63 -10.24
C SER A 83 7.21 0.26 -8.99
N SER A 84 7.12 -0.34 -7.81
CA SER A 84 7.19 0.34 -6.52
C SER A 84 7.85 -0.55 -5.46
N HIS A 85 8.37 0.06 -4.40
CA HIS A 85 9.02 -0.63 -3.31
C HIS A 85 8.77 0.08 -1.99
N LEU A 86 7.95 -0.51 -1.13
CA LEU A 86 7.74 -0.06 0.24
C LEU A 86 8.73 -0.77 1.17
N GLN A 87 9.37 -0.01 2.06
CA GLN A 87 10.30 -0.58 3.03
C GLN A 87 9.58 -1.08 4.29
N ARG A 88 8.51 -0.40 4.68
CA ARG A 88 7.71 -0.73 5.87
C ARG A 88 6.23 -0.44 5.59
N PRO A 89 5.44 -1.50 5.42
CA PRO A 89 5.82 -2.92 5.33
C PRO A 89 6.67 -3.22 4.10
N ALA A 90 7.51 -4.28 4.19
CA ALA A 90 8.35 -4.70 3.06
C ALA A 90 7.47 -5.33 1.97
N LEU A 91 7.12 -4.56 0.95
CA LEU A 91 6.16 -4.93 -0.08
C LEU A 91 6.57 -4.33 -1.44
N ALA A 92 6.41 -5.10 -2.51
CA ALA A 92 6.73 -4.68 -3.86
C ALA A 92 5.47 -4.53 -4.73
N ASN A 93 5.57 -3.70 -5.77
CA ASN A 93 4.54 -3.51 -6.78
C ASN A 93 3.19 -3.12 -6.18
N VAL A 94 3.22 -2.28 -5.14
CA VAL A 94 2.03 -1.63 -4.57
C VAL A 94 1.62 -0.49 -5.48
N GLU A 95 0.33 -0.35 -5.72
CA GLU A 95 -0.24 0.71 -6.55
C GLU A 95 -0.96 1.76 -5.72
N GLN A 96 -1.53 1.35 -4.58
CA GLN A 96 -2.32 2.27 -3.75
C GLN A 96 -2.08 2.05 -2.25
N VAL A 97 -2.03 3.17 -1.51
CA VAL A 97 -2.08 3.18 -0.04
C VAL A 97 -3.43 3.74 0.39
N LEU A 98 -4.22 2.91 1.07
CA LEU A 98 -5.52 3.30 1.62
C LEU A 98 -5.32 3.81 3.04
N VAL A 99 -5.52 5.11 3.23
CA VAL A 99 -5.43 5.76 4.55
C VAL A 99 -6.79 5.74 5.22
N VAL A 100 -7.01 4.77 6.13
CA VAL A 100 -8.28 4.58 6.81
C VAL A 100 -8.32 5.42 8.08
N VAL A 101 -9.30 6.31 8.18
CA VAL A 101 -9.60 7.11 9.38
C VAL A 101 -11.08 7.06 9.70
N ALA A 102 -11.43 7.14 10.97
CA ALA A 102 -12.82 7.17 11.39
C ALA A 102 -13.32 8.62 11.41
N LEU A 103 -14.52 8.87 10.87
CA LEU A 103 -15.19 10.16 10.98
C LEU A 103 -15.71 10.43 12.40
N ALA A 104 -16.08 9.33 13.09
CA ALA A 104 -16.57 9.37 14.47
C ALA A 104 -16.04 8.20 15.28
N GLN A 105 -15.97 8.35 16.59
CA GLN A 105 -15.59 7.32 17.56
C GLN A 105 -14.27 6.58 17.25
N PRO A 106 -13.11 7.28 17.37
CA PRO A 106 -12.93 8.65 17.83
C PRO A 106 -13.28 9.70 16.78
N SER A 107 -13.49 10.95 17.17
CA SER A 107 -13.64 12.07 16.23
C SER A 107 -12.38 12.23 15.40
N LEU A 108 -12.56 12.58 14.13
CA LEU A 108 -11.46 12.74 13.19
C LEU A 108 -10.61 13.96 13.59
N ASP A 109 -9.33 13.72 13.77
CA ASP A 109 -8.32 14.76 13.98
C ASP A 109 -7.67 15.12 12.63
N PRO A 110 -7.84 16.36 12.13
CA PRO A 110 -7.28 16.78 10.85
C PRO A 110 -5.75 16.72 10.80
N GLU A 111 -5.09 17.00 11.90
CA GLU A 111 -3.63 17.00 11.94
C GLU A 111 -3.07 15.57 11.90
N LEU A 112 -3.66 14.66 12.68
CA LEU A 112 -3.30 13.25 12.64
C LEU A 112 -3.58 12.66 11.25
N LEU A 113 -4.72 12.99 10.62
CA LEU A 113 -5.03 12.60 9.25
C LEU A 113 -3.97 13.12 8.28
N SER A 114 -3.62 14.42 8.35
CA SER A 114 -2.57 15.00 7.50
C SER A 114 -1.25 14.25 7.65
N ARG A 115 -0.81 13.90 8.85
CA ARG A 115 0.42 13.14 9.10
C ARG A 115 0.36 11.72 8.47
N PHE A 116 -0.80 11.04 8.52
CA PHE A 116 -0.96 9.73 7.86
C PHE A 116 -0.93 9.86 6.33
N LEU A 117 -1.58 10.87 5.77
CA LEU A 117 -1.55 11.13 4.34
C LEU A 117 -0.13 11.41 3.86
N LEU A 118 0.59 12.29 4.53
CA LEU A 118 1.99 12.61 4.20
C LEU A 118 2.91 11.38 4.35
N SER A 119 2.69 10.56 5.37
CA SER A 119 3.41 9.29 5.53
C SER A 119 3.10 8.31 4.39
N ALA A 120 1.88 8.28 3.88
CA ALA A 120 1.53 7.50 2.70
C ALA A 120 2.18 8.07 1.43
N GLU A 121 2.25 9.40 1.27
CA GLU A 121 2.91 10.07 0.14
C GLU A 121 4.41 9.72 0.02
N THR A 122 5.09 9.41 1.14
CA THR A 122 6.50 8.97 1.09
C THR A 122 6.70 7.68 0.31
N THR A 123 5.65 6.93 0.07
CA THR A 123 5.70 5.69 -0.70
C THR A 123 5.81 5.92 -2.21
N GLY A 124 5.45 7.11 -2.68
CA GLY A 124 5.44 7.48 -4.09
C GLY A 124 4.34 6.78 -4.92
N VAL A 125 3.36 6.15 -4.27
CA VAL A 125 2.21 5.52 -4.93
C VAL A 125 0.93 6.30 -4.63
N GLU A 126 -0.15 5.97 -5.31
CA GLU A 126 -1.42 6.65 -5.12
C GLU A 126 -1.94 6.54 -3.68
N VAL A 127 -2.36 7.65 -3.10
CA VAL A 127 -2.88 7.75 -1.75
C VAL A 127 -4.38 7.99 -1.78
N VAL A 128 -5.16 7.07 -1.21
CA VAL A 128 -6.63 7.13 -1.19
C VAL A 128 -7.13 7.18 0.25
N PRO A 129 -7.68 8.31 0.71
CA PRO A 129 -8.32 8.39 2.02
C PRO A 129 -9.63 7.61 2.05
N LEU A 130 -9.81 6.76 3.07
CA LEU A 130 -11.05 6.07 3.37
C LEU A 130 -11.63 6.58 4.68
N LEU A 131 -12.74 7.27 4.59
CA LEU A 131 -13.46 7.84 5.73
C LEU A 131 -14.45 6.81 6.29
N SER A 132 -14.04 6.06 7.30
CA SER A 132 -14.83 4.98 7.88
C SER A 132 -15.86 5.50 8.89
N LYS A 133 -16.83 4.63 9.23
CA LYS A 133 -17.94 4.95 10.15
C LYS A 133 -18.75 6.17 9.70
N ALA A 134 -18.91 6.33 8.39
CA ALA A 134 -19.69 7.44 7.83
C ALA A 134 -21.16 7.40 8.24
N ASP A 135 -21.68 6.21 8.60
CA ASP A 135 -23.01 5.98 9.14
C ASP A 135 -23.25 6.61 10.53
N LEU A 136 -22.20 7.00 11.24
CA LEU A 136 -22.31 7.67 12.55
C LEU A 136 -22.45 9.20 12.44
N LEU A 137 -22.42 9.75 11.24
CA LEU A 137 -22.58 11.18 10.97
C LEU A 137 -23.75 11.43 10.02
N GLU A 138 -24.27 12.65 10.07
CA GLU A 138 -25.18 13.14 9.03
C GLU A 138 -24.49 13.15 7.66
N PRO A 139 -25.18 12.77 6.58
CA PRO A 139 -24.58 12.69 5.24
C PRO A 139 -23.86 13.97 4.80
N ALA A 140 -24.41 15.16 5.14
CA ALA A 140 -23.81 16.43 4.81
C ALA A 140 -22.45 16.65 5.50
N ALA A 141 -22.28 16.16 6.74
CA ALA A 141 -21.01 16.25 7.46
C ALA A 141 -19.94 15.32 6.85
N ALA A 142 -20.33 14.11 6.44
CA ALA A 142 -19.43 13.21 5.73
C ALA A 142 -19.00 13.78 4.37
N GLN A 143 -19.94 14.36 3.63
CA GLN A 143 -19.67 15.01 2.36
C GLN A 143 -18.72 16.22 2.50
N ALA A 144 -18.90 17.04 3.54
CA ALA A 144 -18.00 18.17 3.82
C ALA A 144 -16.54 17.70 4.04
N TRP A 145 -16.33 16.54 4.66
CA TRP A 145 -14.99 15.96 4.77
C TRP A 145 -14.42 15.51 3.43
N CYS A 146 -15.23 14.92 2.55
CA CYS A 146 -14.79 14.56 1.20
C CYS A 146 -14.38 15.81 0.40
N GLU A 147 -15.15 16.89 0.49
CA GLU A 147 -14.85 18.18 -0.15
C GLU A 147 -13.57 18.81 0.41
N ARG A 148 -13.38 18.78 1.73
CA ARG A 148 -12.19 19.27 2.39
C ARG A 148 -10.94 18.50 1.91
N LEU A 149 -11.00 17.17 1.83
CA LEU A 149 -9.91 16.34 1.32
C LEU A 149 -9.63 16.58 -0.16
N ARG A 150 -10.66 16.84 -0.96
CA ARG A 150 -10.48 17.27 -2.36
C ARG A 150 -9.72 18.58 -2.44
N GLY A 151 -10.00 19.55 -1.54
CA GLY A 151 -9.21 20.77 -1.40
C GLY A 151 -7.74 20.52 -1.03
N TRP A 152 -7.43 19.42 -0.35
CA TRP A 152 -6.06 18.99 -0.08
C TRP A 152 -5.42 18.19 -1.24
N GLY A 153 -6.18 17.91 -2.30
CA GLY A 153 -5.71 17.15 -3.46
C GLY A 153 -5.96 15.64 -3.40
N TYR A 154 -6.89 15.17 -2.57
CA TYR A 154 -7.22 13.76 -2.44
C TYR A 154 -8.67 13.45 -2.78
N GLU A 155 -8.89 12.36 -3.54
CA GLU A 155 -10.23 11.81 -3.75
C GLU A 155 -10.53 10.77 -2.65
N ALA A 156 -11.37 11.19 -1.68
CA ALA A 156 -11.73 10.36 -0.54
C ALA A 156 -12.99 9.53 -0.80
N LEU A 157 -13.06 8.34 -0.21
CA LEU A 157 -14.24 7.50 -0.19
C LEU A 157 -14.82 7.41 1.22
N CYS A 158 -16.11 7.73 1.36
CA CYS A 158 -16.84 7.50 2.60
C CYS A 158 -17.32 6.06 2.66
N ILE A 159 -16.99 5.34 3.74
CA ILE A 159 -17.34 3.93 3.92
C ILE A 159 -18.13 3.69 5.20
N SER A 160 -19.14 2.84 5.09
CA SER A 160 -19.85 2.26 6.21
C SER A 160 -19.90 0.75 6.05
N GLN A 161 -19.65 0.03 7.13
CA GLN A 161 -19.70 -1.44 7.13
C GLN A 161 -21.11 -1.98 6.96
N SER A 162 -22.12 -1.20 7.37
CA SER A 162 -23.53 -1.53 7.18
C SER A 162 -24.02 -1.27 5.75
N ASN A 163 -23.23 -0.57 4.92
CA ASN A 163 -23.60 -0.21 3.55
C ASN A 163 -22.72 -0.97 2.54
N GLY A 164 -23.26 -2.07 2.00
CA GLY A 164 -22.58 -2.89 0.99
C GLY A 164 -22.17 -2.11 -0.27
N ALA A 165 -22.91 -1.07 -0.66
CA ALA A 165 -22.56 -0.26 -1.82
C ALA A 165 -21.24 0.51 -1.61
N SER A 166 -20.96 0.98 -0.38
CA SER A 166 -19.70 1.65 -0.07
C SER A 166 -18.50 0.70 -0.11
N ILE A 167 -18.71 -0.55 0.33
CA ILE A 167 -17.67 -1.60 0.23
C ILE A 167 -17.43 -1.98 -1.23
N ALA A 168 -18.50 -2.12 -2.04
CA ALA A 168 -18.37 -2.40 -3.47
C ALA A 168 -17.61 -1.29 -4.22
N ALA A 169 -17.82 -0.02 -3.85
CA ALA A 169 -17.06 1.11 -4.42
C ALA A 169 -15.54 0.99 -4.13
N VAL A 170 -15.17 0.57 -2.90
CA VAL A 170 -13.77 0.31 -2.56
C VAL A 170 -13.23 -0.87 -3.37
N GLN A 171 -13.99 -1.98 -3.49
CA GLN A 171 -13.58 -3.14 -4.30
C GLN A 171 -13.34 -2.75 -5.75
N GLN A 172 -14.24 -1.96 -6.34
CA GLN A 172 -14.09 -1.46 -7.71
C GLN A 172 -12.84 -0.59 -7.87
N ARG A 173 -12.54 0.27 -6.88
CA ARG A 173 -11.34 1.11 -6.87
C ARG A 173 -10.05 0.30 -6.82
N LEU A 174 -10.07 -0.85 -6.17
CA LEU A 174 -8.94 -1.75 -5.99
C LEU A 174 -8.80 -2.82 -7.07
N ALA A 175 -9.68 -2.84 -8.07
CA ALA A 175 -9.67 -3.87 -9.10
C ALA A 175 -8.36 -3.86 -9.90
N GLY A 176 -7.69 -5.00 -9.90
CA GLY A 176 -6.48 -5.25 -10.71
C GLY A 176 -5.15 -4.88 -10.06
N GLY A 177 -5.11 -4.07 -8.99
CA GLY A 177 -3.90 -3.59 -8.35
C GLY A 177 -3.56 -4.25 -7.00
N VAL A 178 -2.43 -3.86 -6.42
CA VAL A 178 -2.05 -4.20 -5.04
C VAL A 178 -2.24 -2.98 -4.16
N ALA A 179 -3.08 -3.12 -3.14
CA ALA A 179 -3.31 -2.07 -2.16
C ALA A 179 -2.82 -2.47 -0.77
N VAL A 180 -2.45 -1.47 0.03
CA VAL A 180 -2.10 -1.61 1.43
C VAL A 180 -2.91 -0.66 2.30
N LEU A 181 -3.32 -1.11 3.48
CA LEU A 181 -4.06 -0.29 4.44
C LEU A 181 -3.12 0.32 5.48
N CYS A 182 -3.31 1.61 5.75
CA CYS A 182 -2.70 2.27 6.90
C CYS A 182 -3.74 3.10 7.68
N GLY A 183 -3.35 3.62 8.83
CA GLY A 183 -4.23 4.46 9.65
C GLY A 183 -4.20 4.11 11.14
N PRO A 184 -4.78 4.94 12.02
CA PRO A 184 -4.76 4.76 13.47
C PRO A 184 -5.40 3.44 13.93
N SER A 185 -5.14 3.06 15.17
CA SER A 185 -5.84 1.92 15.79
C SER A 185 -7.30 2.27 16.07
N GLY A 186 -8.21 1.30 15.92
CA GLY A 186 -9.63 1.47 16.25
C GLY A 186 -10.50 2.15 15.18
N VAL A 187 -9.92 2.53 14.02
CA VAL A 187 -10.69 3.15 12.93
C VAL A 187 -11.48 2.15 12.05
N GLY A 188 -11.41 0.87 12.34
CA GLY A 188 -12.19 -0.14 11.61
C GLY A 188 -11.42 -0.85 10.48
N LYS A 189 -10.07 -0.78 10.42
CA LYS A 189 -9.27 -1.47 9.38
C LYS A 189 -9.55 -2.97 9.30
N SER A 190 -9.51 -3.69 10.43
CA SER A 190 -9.77 -5.14 10.45
C SER A 190 -11.17 -5.48 9.99
N SER A 191 -12.16 -4.67 10.36
CA SER A 191 -13.54 -4.85 9.90
C SER A 191 -13.69 -4.56 8.40
N LEU A 192 -12.96 -3.57 7.88
CA LEU A 192 -12.90 -3.30 6.45
C LEU A 192 -12.25 -4.47 5.69
N ILE A 193 -11.13 -5.00 6.20
CA ILE A 193 -10.47 -6.18 5.60
C ILE A 193 -11.45 -7.36 5.54
N ASN A 194 -12.16 -7.66 6.64
CA ASN A 194 -13.16 -8.75 6.66
C ASN A 194 -14.30 -8.50 5.65
N ALA A 195 -14.72 -7.25 5.46
CA ALA A 195 -15.75 -6.93 4.48
C ALA A 195 -15.24 -7.05 3.03
N LEU A 196 -13.98 -6.69 2.79
CA LEU A 196 -13.35 -6.77 1.47
C LEU A 196 -12.93 -8.21 1.11
N VAL A 197 -12.49 -8.99 2.10
CA VAL A 197 -12.00 -10.37 1.94
C VAL A 197 -12.78 -11.28 2.90
N PRO A 198 -13.99 -11.70 2.55
CA PRO A 198 -14.86 -12.47 3.46
C PRO A 198 -14.28 -13.82 3.94
N THR A 199 -13.28 -14.35 3.21
CA THR A 199 -12.57 -15.57 3.60
C THR A 199 -11.57 -15.37 4.74
N LEU A 200 -11.27 -14.11 5.08
CA LEU A 200 -10.35 -13.71 6.15
C LEU A 200 -11.15 -13.43 7.41
N GLU A 201 -11.23 -14.40 8.32
CA GLU A 201 -11.81 -14.20 9.65
C GLU A 201 -10.80 -13.48 10.58
N LEU A 202 -10.49 -12.21 10.30
CA LEU A 202 -9.72 -11.42 11.25
C LEU A 202 -10.56 -11.14 12.49
N ARG A 203 -10.04 -11.40 13.68
CA ARG A 203 -10.69 -11.04 14.93
C ARG A 203 -10.79 -9.51 15.04
N THR A 204 -11.99 -8.99 14.90
CA THR A 204 -12.29 -7.60 15.23
C THR A 204 -12.31 -7.48 16.75
N ALA A 205 -11.25 -6.97 17.36
CA ALA A 205 -11.23 -6.69 18.78
C ALA A 205 -12.23 -5.58 19.09
N ALA A 206 -13.33 -5.91 19.72
CA ALA A 206 -14.08 -4.95 20.51
C ALA A 206 -13.12 -4.30 21.50
N VAL A 207 -13.22 -2.98 21.63
CA VAL A 207 -12.41 -2.14 22.54
C VAL A 207 -12.50 -2.68 23.95
N SER A 208 -11.56 -3.53 24.36
CA SER A 208 -11.27 -3.79 25.77
C SER A 208 -10.00 -4.63 25.92
N GLY A 209 -9.07 -4.04 26.61
CA GLY A 209 -8.04 -4.55 27.46
C GLY A 209 -7.36 -5.90 27.14
N LYS A 210 -6.04 -5.83 26.96
CA LYS A 210 -5.08 -6.92 27.00
C LYS A 210 -5.28 -8.03 25.98
N LEU A 211 -4.81 -7.78 24.76
CA LEU A 211 -4.46 -8.86 23.84
C LEU A 211 -3.38 -9.76 24.49
N GLN A 212 -3.78 -10.93 24.94
CA GLN A 212 -2.86 -12.07 24.98
C GLN A 212 -2.55 -12.45 23.52
N ARG A 213 -1.58 -11.77 22.93
CA ARG A 213 -0.94 -12.22 21.69
C ARG A 213 -0.23 -13.53 22.03
N GLY A 214 -0.68 -14.62 21.43
CA GLY A 214 0.08 -15.86 21.40
C GLY A 214 1.51 -15.56 20.93
N ARG A 215 2.48 -16.22 21.49
CA ARG A 215 3.93 -15.94 21.50
C ARG A 215 4.63 -16.03 20.11
N HIS A 216 3.88 -16.14 18.98
CA HIS A 216 4.40 -16.30 17.61
C HIS A 216 3.57 -15.54 16.57
N THR A 217 3.24 -14.25 16.77
CA THR A 217 2.83 -13.44 15.65
C THR A 217 4.07 -12.84 14.98
N THR A 218 4.70 -13.65 14.16
CA THR A 218 5.67 -13.24 13.15
C THR A 218 4.97 -12.18 12.27
N ARG A 219 5.67 -11.07 12.03
CA ARG A 219 5.21 -9.94 11.20
C ARG A 219 5.25 -10.37 9.71
N HIS A 220 4.39 -11.30 9.31
CA HIS A 220 4.33 -11.74 7.92
C HIS A 220 3.34 -10.85 7.17
N VAL A 221 3.82 -10.24 6.10
CA VAL A 221 2.97 -9.60 5.10
C VAL A 221 2.43 -10.71 4.21
N GLU A 222 1.13 -10.70 3.95
CA GLU A 222 0.47 -11.62 3.03
C GLU A 222 -0.48 -10.83 2.11
N LEU A 223 -0.56 -11.23 0.84
CA LEU A 223 -1.51 -10.70 -0.12
C LEU A 223 -2.75 -11.59 -0.20
N HIS A 224 -3.91 -10.96 -0.12
CA HIS A 224 -5.20 -11.63 -0.21
C HIS A 224 -5.96 -11.18 -1.45
N ASP A 225 -6.62 -12.12 -2.11
CA ASP A 225 -7.43 -11.84 -3.28
C ASP A 225 -8.70 -11.09 -2.89
N LEU A 226 -9.00 -10.03 -3.65
CA LEU A 226 -10.25 -9.30 -3.55
C LEU A 226 -11.30 -9.87 -4.52
N PRO A 227 -12.57 -10.00 -4.10
CA PRO A 227 -13.66 -10.24 -5.03
C PRO A 227 -13.68 -9.16 -6.13
N GLY A 228 -13.70 -9.57 -7.39
CA GLY A 228 -13.62 -8.62 -8.52
C GLY A 228 -12.22 -8.32 -9.03
N GLY A 229 -11.20 -8.96 -8.45
CA GLY A 229 -9.78 -8.80 -8.83
C GLY A 229 -9.05 -7.76 -8.00
N GLY A 230 -7.73 -7.81 -8.01
CA GLY A 230 -6.87 -7.03 -7.13
C GLY A 230 -6.44 -7.78 -5.88
N LEU A 231 -5.50 -7.21 -5.16
CA LEU A 231 -4.86 -7.80 -3.99
C LEU A 231 -4.81 -6.80 -2.84
N LEU A 232 -5.12 -7.26 -1.66
CA LEU A 232 -4.98 -6.47 -0.44
C LEU A 232 -3.87 -7.06 0.43
N ALA A 233 -2.91 -6.21 0.81
CA ALA A 233 -1.87 -6.60 1.75
C ALA A 233 -2.38 -6.48 3.19
N ASP A 234 -2.37 -7.58 3.95
CA ASP A 234 -2.48 -7.52 5.40
C ASP A 234 -1.11 -7.17 6.00
N THR A 235 -1.04 -6.01 6.60
CA THR A 235 0.22 -5.44 7.09
C THR A 235 0.08 -5.02 8.56
N PRO A 236 0.40 -5.89 9.50
CA PRO A 236 0.45 -5.50 10.90
C PRO A 236 1.53 -4.43 11.12
N GLY A 237 1.14 -3.26 11.62
CA GLY A 237 2.10 -2.24 12.06
C GLY A 237 2.17 -0.94 11.26
N PHE A 238 1.41 -0.77 10.19
CA PHE A 238 1.31 0.52 9.48
C PHE A 238 0.30 1.46 10.17
N ASN A 239 0.42 1.54 11.52
CA ASN A 239 -0.52 2.24 12.40
C ASN A 239 0.04 3.55 12.98
N ARG A 240 1.24 3.95 12.59
CA ARG A 240 1.89 5.20 13.01
C ARG A 240 2.46 5.91 11.80
N PRO A 241 2.17 7.21 11.63
CA PRO A 241 2.75 7.98 10.55
C PRO A 241 4.27 8.13 10.75
N GLN A 242 5.02 7.97 9.66
CA GLN A 242 6.47 8.19 9.62
C GLN A 242 6.75 9.22 8.53
N LEU A 243 7.26 10.36 8.92
CA LEU A 243 7.65 11.42 8.01
C LEU A 243 9.17 11.38 7.77
N PRO A 244 9.65 11.81 6.60
CA PRO A 244 11.07 11.88 6.34
C PRO A 244 11.71 12.94 7.25
N ALA A 245 12.92 12.64 7.72
CA ALA A 245 13.72 13.63 8.44
C ALA A 245 14.30 14.71 7.51
N ASP A 246 14.36 14.43 6.21
CA ASP A 246 14.87 15.34 5.20
C ASP A 246 13.86 16.43 4.87
N ARG A 247 14.20 17.66 5.26
CA ARG A 247 13.41 18.87 4.98
C ARG A 247 13.19 19.15 3.50
N GLN A 248 14.07 18.67 2.61
CA GLN A 248 13.94 18.91 1.17
C GLN A 248 12.85 18.03 0.55
N GLN A 249 12.54 16.90 1.15
CA GLN A 249 11.50 15.99 0.66
C GLN A 249 10.11 16.42 1.11
N LEU A 250 9.99 17.07 2.27
CA LEU A 250 8.70 17.40 2.88
C LEU A 250 7.77 18.23 1.98
N PRO A 251 8.22 19.28 1.26
CA PRO A 251 7.34 20.04 0.37
C PRO A 251 6.66 19.18 -0.69
N LEU A 252 7.38 18.21 -1.25
CA LEU A 252 6.90 17.36 -2.32
C LEU A 252 5.84 16.34 -1.86
N LEU A 253 5.67 16.14 -0.56
CA LEU A 253 4.63 15.28 -0.01
C LEU A 253 3.25 15.97 0.05
N PHE A 254 3.20 17.30 -0.10
CA PHE A 254 1.95 18.06 -0.10
C PHE A 254 1.39 18.19 -1.51
N PRO A 255 0.23 17.58 -1.82
CA PRO A 255 -0.38 17.75 -3.14
C PRO A 255 -0.67 19.23 -3.47
N GLU A 256 -0.98 20.06 -2.48
CA GLU A 256 -1.20 21.50 -2.67
C GLU A 256 0.03 22.19 -3.27
N ILE A 257 1.23 21.79 -2.89
CA ILE A 257 2.48 22.32 -3.45
C ILE A 257 2.72 21.73 -4.84
N ARG A 258 2.61 20.40 -4.99
CA ARG A 258 2.81 19.74 -6.30
C ARG A 258 1.87 20.29 -7.36
N ASN A 259 0.59 20.40 -7.05
CA ASN A 259 -0.44 20.90 -7.99
C ASN A 259 -0.14 22.34 -8.44
N GLN A 260 0.30 23.22 -7.54
CA GLN A 260 0.69 24.58 -7.92
C GLN A 260 1.93 24.60 -8.82
N LEU A 261 2.93 23.76 -8.54
CA LEU A 261 4.14 23.63 -9.36
C LEU A 261 3.80 23.07 -10.76
N GLU A 262 2.93 22.07 -10.83
CA GLU A 262 2.44 21.49 -12.09
C GLU A 262 1.59 22.51 -12.89
N ALA A 263 0.80 23.33 -12.21
CA ALA A 263 0.03 24.42 -12.82
C ALA A 263 0.90 25.57 -13.33
N GLY A 264 2.22 25.49 -13.13
CA GLY A 264 3.18 26.44 -13.71
C GLY A 264 3.74 27.46 -12.72
N SER A 265 3.39 27.41 -11.43
CA SER A 265 4.06 28.22 -10.41
C SER A 265 5.56 27.95 -10.36
N ARG A 266 6.37 28.98 -10.23
CA ARG A 266 7.84 28.85 -10.20
C ARG A 266 8.43 29.67 -9.07
N CYS A 267 9.39 29.07 -8.37
CA CYS A 267 10.19 29.78 -7.38
C CYS A 267 11.52 30.23 -8.00
N ARG A 268 12.03 31.37 -7.55
CA ARG A 268 13.34 31.90 -7.99
C ARG A 268 14.50 30.96 -7.62
N PHE A 269 14.39 30.31 -6.45
CA PHE A 269 15.43 29.41 -5.91
C PHE A 269 14.98 27.95 -5.98
N ARG A 270 15.90 27.05 -6.32
CA ARG A 270 15.63 25.60 -6.42
C ARG A 270 15.40 24.93 -5.08
N ASP A 271 15.99 25.46 -4.01
CA ASP A 271 15.91 25.02 -2.62
C ASP A 271 14.86 25.79 -1.81
N CYS A 272 13.93 26.45 -2.50
CA CYS A 272 12.83 27.20 -1.87
C CYS A 272 11.99 26.27 -1.01
N ARG A 273 11.87 26.59 0.27
CA ARG A 273 11.04 25.89 1.23
C ARG A 273 9.62 26.43 1.36
N HIS A 274 9.26 27.41 0.48
CA HIS A 274 7.95 28.01 0.40
C HIS A 274 7.47 28.69 1.70
N LEU A 275 8.40 29.19 2.52
CA LEU A 275 8.12 29.95 3.75
C LEU A 275 8.12 31.45 3.46
N THR A 276 9.28 32.08 3.64
CA THR A 276 9.47 33.54 3.51
C THR A 276 10.45 33.93 2.43
N GLU A 277 10.90 32.96 1.62
CA GLU A 277 11.90 33.19 0.59
C GLU A 277 11.41 34.23 -0.44
N PRO A 278 12.25 35.21 -0.78
CA PRO A 278 11.92 36.21 -1.79
C PRO A 278 11.84 35.55 -3.16
N GLY A 279 10.74 35.81 -3.87
CA GLY A 279 10.50 35.22 -5.19
C GLY A 279 9.97 33.78 -5.14
N CYS A 280 9.39 33.36 -4.01
CA CYS A 280 8.53 32.17 -3.96
C CYS A 280 7.25 32.43 -4.75
N GLY A 281 6.95 31.57 -5.73
CA GLY A 281 5.80 31.69 -6.61
C GLY A 281 4.56 30.94 -6.16
N LEU A 282 4.58 30.30 -4.97
CA LEU A 282 3.42 29.57 -4.46
C LEU A 282 2.48 30.49 -3.66
N ASP A 283 1.19 30.29 -3.88
CA ASP A 283 0.17 30.77 -2.95
C ASP A 283 0.25 29.96 -1.66
N ARG A 284 0.09 30.62 -0.53
CA ARG A 284 0.21 30.07 0.82
C ARG A 284 -1.13 30.07 1.56
N SER A 285 -2.23 30.36 0.87
CA SER A 285 -3.57 30.46 1.47
C SER A 285 -4.27 29.11 1.67
N TRP A 286 -3.61 27.99 1.31
CA TRP A 286 -4.20 26.67 1.48
C TRP A 286 -4.24 26.22 2.94
N GLU A 287 -5.24 25.45 3.27
CA GLU A 287 -5.63 25.13 4.64
C GLU A 287 -4.52 24.55 5.50
N ARG A 288 -3.73 23.60 4.97
CA ARG A 288 -2.66 22.91 5.73
C ARG A 288 -1.33 23.66 5.74
N TYR A 289 -1.26 24.92 5.29
CA TYR A 289 -0.01 25.67 5.25
C TYR A 289 0.63 25.83 6.65
N SER A 290 -0.17 26.07 7.69
CA SER A 290 0.33 26.15 9.07
C SER A 290 0.94 24.83 9.54
N SER A 291 0.28 23.71 9.26
CA SER A 291 0.80 22.36 9.56
C SER A 291 2.09 22.07 8.78
N TYR A 292 2.17 22.49 7.52
CA TYR A 292 3.39 22.42 6.71
C TYR A 292 4.57 23.16 7.37
N CYS A 293 4.35 24.42 7.79
CA CYS A 293 5.38 25.21 8.48
C CYS A 293 5.86 24.53 9.77
N GLN A 294 4.94 23.99 10.56
CA GLN A 294 5.25 23.26 11.79
C GLN A 294 6.09 22.01 11.50
N LEU A 295 5.70 21.20 10.54
CA LEU A 295 6.41 19.97 10.15
C LEU A 295 7.83 20.26 9.64
N LEU A 296 8.03 21.37 8.92
CA LEU A 296 9.36 21.81 8.52
C LEU A 296 10.24 22.19 9.72
N GLN A 297 9.68 22.68 10.82
CA GLN A 297 10.42 22.96 12.04
C GLN A 297 10.76 21.68 12.81
N GLU A 298 9.85 20.70 12.81
CA GLU A 298 10.06 19.38 13.46
C GLU A 298 11.12 18.54 12.72
N ALA A 299 11.19 18.64 11.38
CA ALA A 299 12.21 17.99 10.57
C ALA A 299 13.56 18.68 10.77
N SER A 300 14.44 18.12 11.56
CA SER A 300 15.76 18.70 11.89
C SER A 300 16.90 18.00 11.16
#